data_66811a232f543ffab8eeafb152d7e1c9
#
_entry.id   66811a232f543ffab8eeafb152d7e1c9
#
_cell.length_a   1.000
_cell.length_b   1.000
_cell.length_c   1.000
_cell.angle_alpha   90.00
_cell.angle_beta   90.00
_cell.angle_gamma   90.00
#
_symmetry.space_group_name_H-M   'P 1'
#
loop_
_entity.id
_entity.type
_entity.pdbx_description
1 polymer ?
#
loop_
_entity_poly.entity_id
_entity_poly.type
_entity_poly.pdbx_seq_one_letter_code
_entity_poly.pdbx_strand_id
1 'polypeptide(L)'
;MQQRVHWLASVAFEAKSDSGHTIIMDGSPEYGGENRGPRPMELILMGLGGCASFDIVTILKKSRQDVTNVVCQLKADRADTIPAVFTKIHLHFVVSGRAVKEKQVAKAVELSAEKYCSASKMLSDGGVIISHDFEIIEVE
;
A
#
# COMPACT_ATOMS: atom_id res chain seq x y z
N MET A 1 -0.90 17.96 10.60
CA MET A 1 -0.03 17.05 9.84
C MET A 1 0.69 17.82 8.76
N GLN A 2 2.01 17.84 8.77
CA GLN A 2 2.81 18.60 7.82
C GLN A 2 3.96 17.75 7.30
N GLN A 3 4.18 17.79 6.00
CA GLN A 3 5.27 17.11 5.32
C GLN A 3 6.03 18.13 4.49
N ARG A 4 7.30 17.87 4.23
CA ARG A 4 8.13 18.75 3.42
C ARG A 4 8.78 17.95 2.30
N VAL A 5 8.66 18.45 1.08
CA VAL A 5 9.30 17.86 -0.10
C VAL A 5 10.17 18.96 -0.72
N HIS A 6 11.48 18.67 -0.86
CA HIS A 6 12.35 19.63 -1.48
C HIS A 6 13.22 19.01 -2.58
N TRP A 7 13.51 19.80 -3.57
CA TRP A 7 14.27 19.41 -4.75
C TRP A 7 15.74 19.22 -4.41
N LEU A 8 16.30 18.08 -4.82
CA LEU A 8 17.72 17.78 -4.64
C LEU A 8 18.51 18.10 -5.90
N ALA A 9 18.22 17.43 -6.99
CA ALA A 9 18.87 17.59 -8.29
C ALA A 9 18.03 16.88 -9.35
N SER A 10 18.13 17.34 -10.60
CA SER A 10 17.38 16.77 -11.73
C SER A 10 15.89 16.65 -11.43
N VAL A 11 15.38 15.44 -11.26
CA VAL A 11 13.98 15.17 -10.87
C VAL A 11 13.88 14.37 -9.57
N ALA A 12 14.93 14.45 -8.75
CA ALA A 12 14.99 13.82 -7.44
C ALA A 12 14.56 14.78 -6.34
N PHE A 13 13.80 14.27 -5.38
CA PHE A 13 13.28 15.02 -4.24
C PHE A 13 13.48 14.25 -2.94
N GLU A 14 13.72 14.99 -1.87
CA GLU A 14 13.74 14.45 -0.52
C GLU A 14 12.44 14.82 0.17
N ALA A 15 11.74 13.84 0.69
CA ALA A 15 10.53 14.04 1.46
C ALA A 15 10.80 13.75 2.94
N LYS A 16 10.39 14.67 3.80
CA LYS A 16 10.57 14.54 5.24
C LYS A 16 9.21 14.63 5.92
N SER A 17 8.88 13.60 6.70
CA SER A 17 7.64 13.56 7.47
C SER A 17 7.80 14.28 8.81
N ASP A 18 6.72 14.79 9.37
CA ASP A 18 6.73 15.36 10.72
C ASP A 18 6.94 14.30 11.81
N SER A 19 6.79 13.02 11.48
CA SER A 19 7.18 11.90 12.35
C SER A 19 8.70 11.64 12.36
N GLY A 20 9.49 12.40 11.61
CA GLY A 20 10.95 12.37 11.64
C GLY A 20 11.63 11.42 10.66
N HIS A 21 10.92 10.97 9.64
CA HIS A 21 11.46 10.05 8.63
C HIS A 21 11.70 10.76 7.31
N THR A 22 12.71 10.30 6.59
CA THR A 22 13.10 10.86 5.30
C THR A 22 13.10 9.77 4.25
N ILE A 23 12.55 10.07 3.09
CA ILE A 23 12.65 9.22 1.90
C ILE A 23 13.10 10.05 0.71
N ILE A 24 13.74 9.41 -0.25
CA ILE A 24 14.09 10.02 -1.52
C ILE A 24 13.17 9.42 -2.59
N MET A 25 12.59 10.28 -3.43
CA MET A 25 11.86 9.88 -4.61
C MET A 25 12.52 10.46 -5.84
N ASP A 26 12.40 9.74 -6.95
CA ASP A 26 13.05 10.13 -8.20
C ASP A 26 12.16 9.76 -9.39
N GLY A 27 12.35 10.45 -10.50
CA GLY A 27 11.70 10.11 -11.75
C GLY A 27 12.38 8.93 -12.46
N SER A 28 11.73 8.42 -13.50
CA SER A 28 12.34 7.40 -14.35
C SER A 28 13.48 7.97 -15.17
N PRO A 29 14.43 7.13 -15.64
CA PRO A 29 15.56 7.61 -16.46
C PRO A 29 15.12 8.33 -17.74
N GLU A 30 14.02 7.94 -18.35
CA GLU A 30 13.48 8.59 -19.57
C GLU A 30 13.03 10.05 -19.33
N TYR A 31 12.78 10.43 -18.06
CA TYR A 31 12.42 11.79 -17.67
C TYR A 31 13.54 12.50 -16.89
N GLY A 32 14.76 12.00 -16.99
CA GLY A 32 15.92 12.60 -16.33
C GLY A 32 16.24 12.09 -14.95
N GLY A 33 15.58 11.01 -14.51
CA GLY A 33 15.85 10.39 -13.22
C GLY A 33 17.08 9.50 -13.23
N GLU A 34 17.63 9.27 -12.04
CA GLU A 34 18.80 8.43 -11.81
C GLU A 34 18.48 7.19 -10.96
N ASN A 35 17.21 6.88 -10.80
CA ASN A 35 16.71 5.75 -10.03
C ASN A 35 17.22 5.74 -8.57
N ARG A 36 17.25 6.90 -7.94
CA ARG A 36 17.68 7.06 -6.54
C ARG A 36 16.64 6.64 -5.53
N GLY A 37 15.40 6.46 -5.95
CA GLY A 37 14.29 6.08 -5.09
C GLY A 37 13.05 5.76 -5.87
N PRO A 38 11.97 5.38 -5.19
CA PRO A 38 10.70 5.09 -5.85
C PRO A 38 10.11 6.33 -6.53
N ARG A 39 9.24 6.09 -7.50
CA ARG A 39 8.47 7.14 -8.18
C ARG A 39 7.38 7.66 -7.24
N PRO A 40 6.97 8.93 -7.36
CA PRO A 40 5.87 9.45 -6.54
C PRO A 40 4.60 8.62 -6.56
N MET A 41 4.18 8.13 -7.74
CA MET A 41 2.98 7.30 -7.83
C MET A 41 3.18 5.91 -7.23
N GLU A 42 4.41 5.37 -7.26
CA GLU A 42 4.73 4.13 -6.54
C GLU A 42 4.56 4.30 -5.03
N LEU A 43 4.94 5.46 -4.49
CA LEU A 43 4.77 5.76 -3.06
C LEU A 43 3.30 5.82 -2.64
N ILE A 44 2.43 6.33 -3.50
CA ILE A 44 0.98 6.31 -3.24
C ILE A 44 0.48 4.87 -3.15
N LEU A 45 0.93 4.03 -4.09
CA LEU A 45 0.56 2.61 -4.12
C LEU A 45 1.11 1.86 -2.90
N MET A 46 2.37 2.10 -2.52
CA MET A 46 2.98 1.54 -1.31
C MET A 46 2.23 1.99 -0.06
N GLY A 47 1.82 3.25 0.00
CA GLY A 47 1.03 3.79 1.11
C GLY A 47 -0.29 3.08 1.27
N LEU A 48 -0.98 2.78 0.17
CA LEU A 48 -2.20 1.98 0.20
C LEU A 48 -1.95 0.59 0.77
N GLY A 49 -0.91 -0.09 0.28
CA GLY A 49 -0.54 -1.43 0.76
C GLY A 49 -0.22 -1.45 2.25
N GLY A 50 0.54 -0.45 2.72
CA GLY A 50 0.88 -0.31 4.13
C GLY A 50 -0.33 -0.02 5.01
N CYS A 51 -1.20 0.87 4.55
CA CYS A 51 -2.44 1.23 5.26
C CYS A 51 -3.36 0.02 5.43
N ALA A 52 -3.60 -0.73 4.36
CA ALA A 52 -4.43 -1.92 4.40
C ALA A 52 -3.80 -3.05 5.26
N SER A 53 -2.50 -3.27 5.11
CA SER A 53 -1.79 -4.30 5.88
C SER A 53 -1.77 -4.01 7.37
N PHE A 54 -1.64 -2.75 7.76
CA PHE A 54 -1.73 -2.34 9.16
C PHE A 54 -3.05 -2.78 9.79
N ASP A 55 -4.15 -2.55 9.11
CA ASP A 55 -5.47 -2.94 9.59
C ASP A 55 -5.58 -4.45 9.75
N ILE A 56 -5.14 -5.20 8.74
CA ILE A 56 -5.19 -6.66 8.74
C ILE A 56 -4.41 -7.24 9.91
N VAL A 57 -3.18 -6.80 10.10
CA VAL A 57 -2.34 -7.24 11.22
C VAL A 57 -3.01 -6.93 12.56
N THR A 58 -3.54 -5.73 12.71
CA THR A 58 -4.20 -5.29 13.94
C THR A 58 -5.44 -6.13 14.25
N ILE A 59 -6.28 -6.37 13.24
CA ILE A 59 -7.52 -7.14 13.40
C ILE A 59 -7.21 -8.60 13.72
N LEU A 60 -6.24 -9.20 13.02
CA LEU A 60 -5.86 -10.60 13.26
C LEU A 60 -5.23 -10.79 14.64
N LYS A 61 -4.45 -9.83 15.14
CA LYS A 61 -3.94 -9.87 16.51
C LYS A 61 -5.05 -9.76 17.54
N LYS A 62 -6.01 -8.88 17.35
CA LYS A 62 -7.17 -8.73 18.24
C LYS A 62 -8.03 -9.99 18.27
N SER A 63 -8.15 -10.70 17.16
CA SER A 63 -8.87 -11.97 17.09
C SER A 63 -8.00 -13.18 17.52
N ARG A 64 -6.82 -12.92 18.07
CA ARG A 64 -5.90 -13.92 18.63
C ARG A 64 -5.44 -14.95 17.60
N GLN A 65 -5.28 -14.54 16.37
CA GLN A 65 -4.69 -15.41 15.34
C GLN A 65 -3.16 -15.40 15.47
N ASP A 66 -2.55 -16.56 15.33
CA ASP A 66 -1.08 -16.70 15.41
C ASP A 66 -0.45 -16.41 14.03
N VAL A 67 -0.40 -15.15 13.68
CA VAL A 67 0.13 -14.66 12.41
C VAL A 67 1.62 -14.35 12.54
N THR A 68 2.42 -14.91 11.65
CA THR A 68 3.87 -14.70 11.61
C THR A 68 4.31 -13.70 10.55
N ASN A 69 3.54 -13.56 9.48
CA ASN A 69 3.85 -12.61 8.41
C ASN A 69 2.60 -12.21 7.63
N VAL A 70 2.62 -11.01 7.09
CA VAL A 70 1.62 -10.52 6.13
C VAL A 70 2.36 -9.82 5.01
N VAL A 71 2.14 -10.26 3.77
CA VAL A 71 2.66 -9.61 2.57
C VAL A 71 1.48 -9.10 1.76
N CYS A 72 1.55 -7.87 1.32
CA CYS A 72 0.58 -7.30 0.38
C CYS A 72 1.26 -7.11 -0.97
N GLN A 73 0.77 -7.81 -1.98
CA GLN A 73 1.19 -7.65 -3.36
C GLN A 73 0.16 -6.77 -4.06
N LEU A 74 0.61 -5.70 -4.69
CA LEU A 74 -0.28 -4.76 -5.37
C LEU A 74 0.00 -4.78 -6.87
N LYS A 75 -1.09 -4.85 -7.64
CA LYS A 75 -1.06 -4.63 -9.09
C LYS A 75 -1.96 -3.47 -9.42
N ALA A 76 -1.46 -2.53 -10.22
CA ALA A 76 -2.20 -1.33 -10.56
C ALA A 76 -2.14 -1.05 -12.05
N ASP A 77 -3.26 -0.59 -12.59
CA ASP A 77 -3.35 -0.04 -13.93
C ASP A 77 -3.49 1.47 -13.84
N ARG A 78 -2.84 2.17 -14.75
CA ARG A 78 -2.94 3.63 -14.85
C ARG A 78 -3.63 4.01 -16.15
N ALA A 79 -4.31 5.15 -16.14
CA ALA A 79 -4.92 5.70 -17.33
C ALA A 79 -3.85 6.02 -18.39
N ASP A 80 -4.20 5.82 -19.67
CA ASP A 80 -3.36 6.18 -20.81
C ASP A 80 -3.64 7.63 -21.24
N THR A 81 -3.57 8.53 -20.26
CA THR A 81 -3.85 9.95 -20.43
C THR A 81 -2.90 10.79 -19.57
N ILE A 82 -3.00 12.09 -19.67
CA ILE A 82 -2.31 13.03 -18.79
C ILE A 82 -3.38 13.83 -18.04
N PRO A 83 -3.47 13.76 -16.71
CA PRO A 83 -2.64 12.94 -15.80
C PRO A 83 -2.99 11.45 -15.84
N ALA A 84 -1.95 10.62 -15.68
CA ALA A 84 -2.07 9.17 -15.71
C ALA A 84 -2.42 8.63 -14.31
N VAL A 85 -3.68 8.78 -13.93
CA VAL A 85 -4.18 8.34 -12.63
C VAL A 85 -4.30 6.82 -12.54
N PHE A 86 -4.33 6.28 -11.33
CA PHE A 86 -4.69 4.87 -11.16
C PHE A 86 -6.16 4.66 -11.54
N THR A 87 -6.42 3.59 -12.30
CA THR A 87 -7.78 3.19 -12.69
C THR A 87 -8.24 1.95 -11.96
N LYS A 88 -7.33 1.00 -11.74
CA LYS A 88 -7.58 -0.24 -11.00
C LYS A 88 -6.39 -0.54 -10.11
N ILE A 89 -6.66 -1.03 -8.92
CA ILE A 89 -5.66 -1.56 -8.01
C ILE A 89 -6.19 -2.86 -7.41
N HIS A 90 -5.39 -3.92 -7.50
CA HIS A 90 -5.70 -5.19 -6.85
C HIS A 90 -4.68 -5.43 -5.74
N LEU A 91 -5.17 -5.72 -4.54
CA LEU A 91 -4.37 -6.08 -3.39
C LEU A 91 -4.51 -7.59 -3.13
N HIS A 92 -3.41 -8.30 -3.16
CA HIS A 92 -3.34 -9.71 -2.82
C HIS A 92 -2.56 -9.85 -1.51
N PHE A 93 -3.21 -10.39 -0.48
CA PHE A 93 -2.59 -10.57 0.83
C PHE A 93 -2.16 -12.01 1.01
N VAL A 94 -0.90 -12.21 1.40
CA VAL A 94 -0.37 -13.50 1.78
C VAL A 94 -0.18 -13.49 3.29
N VAL A 95 -1.01 -14.24 3.99
CA VAL A 95 -1.00 -14.30 5.46
C VAL A 95 -0.37 -15.61 5.88
N SER A 96 0.73 -15.55 6.60
CA SER A 96 1.41 -16.75 7.12
C SER A 96 1.19 -16.86 8.62
N GLY A 97 0.98 -18.06 9.11
CA GLY A 97 0.78 -18.28 10.53
C GLY A 97 0.45 -19.73 10.86
N ARG A 98 0.13 -19.97 12.13
CA ARG A 98 -0.21 -21.29 12.65
C ARG A 98 -1.69 -21.38 12.95
N ALA A 99 -2.37 -22.35 12.34
CA ALA A 99 -3.81 -22.58 12.54
C ALA A 99 -4.65 -21.30 12.33
N VAL A 100 -4.24 -20.46 11.39
CA VAL A 100 -4.95 -19.22 11.07
C VAL A 100 -6.26 -19.56 10.39
N LYS A 101 -7.35 -19.00 10.88
CA LYS A 101 -8.69 -19.31 10.39
C LYS A 101 -9.03 -18.44 9.19
N GLU A 102 -9.39 -19.07 8.08
CA GLU A 102 -9.77 -18.39 6.83
C GLU A 102 -10.87 -17.36 7.07
N LYS A 103 -11.87 -17.69 7.86
CA LYS A 103 -12.96 -16.78 8.20
C LYS A 103 -12.48 -15.50 8.86
N GLN A 104 -11.47 -15.59 9.72
CA GLN A 104 -10.89 -14.43 10.39
C GLN A 104 -10.10 -13.55 9.42
N VAL A 105 -9.36 -14.16 8.49
CA VAL A 105 -8.62 -13.43 7.46
C VAL A 105 -9.59 -12.73 6.50
N ALA A 106 -10.61 -13.44 6.04
CA ALA A 106 -11.65 -12.86 5.17
C ALA A 106 -12.29 -11.63 5.81
N LYS A 107 -12.63 -11.72 7.09
CA LYS A 107 -13.21 -10.61 7.85
C LYS A 107 -12.24 -9.45 8.00
N ALA A 108 -10.97 -9.72 8.27
CA ALA A 108 -9.95 -8.68 8.40
C ALA A 108 -9.75 -7.91 7.09
N VAL A 109 -9.67 -8.62 5.97
CA VAL A 109 -9.55 -8.04 4.64
C VAL A 109 -10.76 -7.17 4.30
N GLU A 110 -11.96 -7.68 4.54
CA GLU A 110 -13.21 -6.94 4.31
C GLU A 110 -13.30 -5.67 5.16
N LEU A 111 -13.00 -5.75 6.45
CA LEU A 111 -13.05 -4.60 7.34
C LEU A 111 -12.00 -3.53 6.98
N SER A 112 -10.80 -3.93 6.58
CA SER A 112 -9.80 -3.00 6.09
C SER A 112 -10.32 -2.25 4.86
N ALA A 113 -10.81 -2.99 3.87
CA ALA A 113 -11.26 -2.44 2.60
C ALA A 113 -12.45 -1.50 2.75
N GLU A 114 -13.43 -1.87 3.58
CA GLU A 114 -14.73 -1.17 3.65
C GLU A 114 -14.82 -0.13 4.77
N LYS A 115 -14.03 -0.28 5.83
CA LYS A 115 -14.21 0.54 7.02
C LYS A 115 -12.97 1.30 7.49
N TYR A 116 -11.80 0.68 7.49
CA TYR A 116 -10.65 1.23 8.21
C TYR A 116 -9.55 1.84 7.33
N CYS A 117 -9.35 1.38 6.12
CA CYS A 117 -8.26 1.86 5.29
C CYS A 117 -8.58 3.23 4.66
N SER A 118 -8.00 4.27 5.23
CA SER A 118 -8.19 5.65 4.74
C SER A 118 -7.73 5.83 3.30
N ALA A 119 -6.61 5.21 2.92
CA ALA A 119 -6.09 5.30 1.56
C ALA A 119 -7.03 4.63 0.56
N SER A 120 -7.56 3.44 0.91
CA SER A 120 -8.53 2.73 0.06
C SER A 120 -9.79 3.56 -0.17
N LYS A 121 -10.33 4.13 0.91
CA LYS A 121 -11.51 5.00 0.85
C LYS A 121 -11.30 6.20 -0.07
N MET A 122 -10.19 6.89 0.12
CA MET A 122 -9.84 8.08 -0.66
C MET A 122 -9.74 7.77 -2.16
N LEU A 123 -9.00 6.72 -2.49
CA LEU A 123 -8.78 6.33 -3.89
C LEU A 123 -10.06 5.81 -4.53
N SER A 124 -10.82 4.99 -3.83
CA SER A 124 -12.11 4.47 -4.29
C SER A 124 -13.11 5.60 -4.55
N ASP A 125 -13.22 6.55 -3.65
CA ASP A 125 -14.10 7.72 -3.83
C ASP A 125 -13.65 8.58 -5.01
N GLY A 126 -12.35 8.58 -5.33
CA GLY A 126 -11.78 9.26 -6.47
C GLY A 126 -11.96 8.52 -7.80
N GLY A 127 -12.61 7.37 -7.81
CA GLY A 127 -12.91 6.61 -9.01
C GLY A 127 -12.00 5.43 -9.31
N VAL A 128 -11.07 5.09 -8.40
CA VAL A 128 -10.21 3.92 -8.57
C VAL A 128 -10.98 2.66 -8.19
N ILE A 129 -10.99 1.66 -9.06
CA ILE A 129 -11.58 0.35 -8.78
C ILE A 129 -10.58 -0.47 -7.97
N ILE A 130 -10.90 -0.72 -6.71
CA ILE A 130 -10.03 -1.48 -5.81
C ILE A 130 -10.64 -2.85 -5.55
N SER A 131 -9.86 -3.89 -5.77
CA SER A 131 -10.23 -5.27 -5.48
C SER A 131 -9.17 -5.91 -4.59
N HIS A 132 -9.53 -7.00 -3.92
CA HIS A 132 -8.63 -7.70 -3.01
C HIS A 132 -8.99 -9.17 -2.91
N ASP A 133 -7.98 -9.97 -2.66
CA ASP A 133 -8.09 -11.39 -2.30
C ASP A 133 -6.95 -11.75 -1.33
N PHE A 134 -6.91 -12.97 -0.90
CA PHE A 134 -5.88 -13.44 0.01
C PHE A 134 -5.61 -14.93 -0.13
N GLU A 135 -4.46 -15.34 0.38
CA GLU A 135 -4.14 -16.75 0.63
C GLU A 135 -3.51 -16.89 2.02
N ILE A 136 -3.61 -18.08 2.57
CA ILE A 136 -3.04 -18.40 3.88
C ILE A 136 -1.96 -19.46 3.68
N ILE A 137 -0.79 -19.23 4.29
CA ILE A 137 0.31 -20.19 4.31
C ILE A 137 0.46 -20.70 5.75
N GLU A 138 0.23 -21.99 5.94
CA GLU A 138 0.47 -22.64 7.22
C GLU A 138 1.98 -22.76 7.45
N VAL A 139 2.44 -22.35 8.63
CA VAL A 139 3.84 -22.48 9.05
C VAL A 139 3.96 -23.39 10.25
N GLU A 140 5.11 -24.00 10.42
CA GLU A 140 5.38 -24.91 11.53
C GLU A 140 5.80 -24.20 12.83
#